data_46589f7dff975e682de9c799fa25e6fa
#
_entry.id   46589f7dff975e682de9c799fa25e6fa
#
_cell.length_a   1.000
_cell.length_b   1.000
_cell.length_c   1.000
_cell.angle_alpha   90.00
_cell.angle_beta   90.00
_cell.angle_gamma   90.00
#
_symmetry.space_group_name_H-M   'P 1'
#
loop_
_entity.id
_entity.type
_entity.pdbx_description
1 polymer ?
#
loop_
_entity_poly.entity_id
_entity_poly.type
_entity_poly.pdbx_seq_one_letter_code
_entity_poly.pdbx_strand_id
1 'polypeptide(L)'
;IKTKTPLTYSEPISIESVSPATIKAGQVLTIKGDYLNLIKRVIFFDGVAVDDTAFVSRTRKQIELKVPVQAQTGKIILSNGAEIPIEVYSKEALNVVLPTFTSFAPTTIKPGAVLTITGKDLDLVDMVEFGGGKIIPSNNFTLNTAGTEIKVTVPEDAHDGAVNLLAKSGVVVENGATLTTVMPSGLSVTPDPIKNNTEITVKGANM
;
A
#
# COMPACT_ATOMS: atom_id res chain seq x y z
N ILE A 1 54.65 5.36 -28.13
CA ILE A 1 54.31 5.08 -26.76
C ILE A 1 52.88 4.57 -26.74
N LYS A 2 52.67 3.30 -26.41
CA LYS A 2 51.31 2.78 -26.18
C LYS A 2 51.00 2.88 -24.69
N THR A 3 49.92 3.60 -24.33
CA THR A 3 49.43 3.61 -22.97
C THR A 3 48.85 2.23 -22.62
N LYS A 4 49.25 1.68 -21.47
CA LYS A 4 48.74 0.36 -20.99
C LYS A 4 47.38 0.46 -20.34
N THR A 5 46.88 1.69 -20.06
CA THR A 5 45.60 1.90 -19.42
C THR A 5 44.58 2.29 -20.49
N PRO A 6 43.51 1.53 -20.69
CA PRO A 6 42.44 1.94 -21.58
C PRO A 6 41.80 3.22 -21.10
N LEU A 7 41.60 4.18 -22.00
CA LEU A 7 40.83 5.39 -21.71
C LEU A 7 39.36 4.99 -21.72
N THR A 8 38.73 5.01 -20.54
CA THR A 8 37.30 4.79 -20.44
C THR A 8 36.60 6.15 -20.52
N TYR A 9 35.86 6.39 -21.60
CA TYR A 9 34.98 7.54 -21.74
C TYR A 9 33.67 7.21 -21.02
N SER A 10 33.34 7.95 -19.97
CA SER A 10 32.07 7.86 -19.25
C SER A 10 31.19 9.03 -19.62
N GLU A 11 30.03 8.77 -20.20
CA GLU A 11 29.04 9.82 -20.47
C GLU A 11 28.43 10.29 -19.14
N PRO A 12 28.37 11.61 -18.88
CA PRO A 12 27.90 12.13 -17.61
C PRO A 12 26.35 12.10 -17.55
N ILE A 13 25.79 10.97 -17.17
CA ILE A 13 24.35 10.86 -16.88
C ILE A 13 24.02 11.82 -15.72
N SER A 14 23.03 12.67 -15.91
CA SER A 14 22.61 13.61 -14.88
C SER A 14 21.09 13.70 -14.76
N ILE A 15 20.62 13.99 -13.53
CA ILE A 15 19.21 14.31 -13.23
C ILE A 15 19.14 15.80 -12.94
N GLU A 16 18.35 16.53 -13.71
CA GLU A 16 18.06 17.96 -13.50
C GLU A 16 16.82 18.14 -12.63
N SER A 17 15.76 17.38 -12.94
CA SER A 17 14.49 17.46 -12.21
C SER A 17 13.69 16.16 -12.28
N VAL A 18 12.86 15.98 -11.27
CA VAL A 18 11.86 14.91 -11.17
C VAL A 18 10.51 15.56 -10.90
N SER A 19 9.52 15.32 -11.73
CA SER A 19 8.23 16.02 -11.67
C SER A 19 7.05 15.08 -11.99
N PRO A 20 5.96 15.21 -11.23
CA PRO A 20 5.75 16.08 -10.07
C PRO A 20 6.55 15.59 -8.85
N ALA A 21 6.83 16.49 -7.89
CA ALA A 21 7.54 16.14 -6.65
C ALA A 21 6.71 15.27 -5.69
N THR A 22 5.38 15.33 -5.80
CA THR A 22 4.41 14.46 -5.10
C THR A 22 3.54 13.79 -6.14
N ILE A 23 3.44 12.47 -6.08
CA ILE A 23 2.78 11.67 -7.11
C ILE A 23 2.03 10.48 -6.51
N LYS A 24 0.91 10.14 -7.10
CA LYS A 24 0.16 8.93 -6.79
C LYS A 24 0.63 7.77 -7.66
N ALA A 25 0.66 6.56 -7.12
CA ALA A 25 0.94 5.35 -7.88
C ALA A 25 0.04 5.23 -9.13
N GLY A 26 0.60 4.78 -10.23
CA GLY A 26 -0.06 4.68 -11.53
C GLY A 26 -0.01 5.96 -12.38
N GLN A 27 0.30 7.13 -11.80
CA GLN A 27 0.50 8.37 -12.55
C GLN A 27 1.85 8.40 -13.25
N VAL A 28 1.99 9.26 -14.25
CA VAL A 28 3.22 9.40 -15.04
C VAL A 28 4.19 10.35 -14.33
N LEU A 29 5.39 9.85 -14.04
CA LEU A 29 6.53 10.59 -13.54
C LEU A 29 7.41 11.00 -14.71
N THR A 30 7.84 12.26 -14.77
CA THR A 30 8.75 12.80 -15.74
C THR A 30 10.10 13.09 -15.07
N ILE A 31 11.17 12.51 -15.61
CA ILE A 31 12.56 12.75 -15.20
C ILE A 31 13.25 13.49 -16.32
N LYS A 32 13.85 14.66 -16.05
CA LYS A 32 14.64 15.42 -16.99
C LYS A 32 16.12 15.43 -16.59
N GLY A 33 17.00 15.46 -17.60
CA GLY A 33 18.44 15.42 -17.39
C GLY A 33 19.22 15.34 -18.69
N ASP A 34 20.40 14.72 -18.64
CA ASP A 34 21.20 14.43 -19.84
C ASP A 34 21.64 12.98 -19.89
N TYR A 35 21.84 12.46 -21.10
CA TYR A 35 22.21 11.08 -21.40
C TYR A 35 21.22 10.03 -20.83
N LEU A 36 19.96 10.40 -20.67
CA LEU A 36 18.92 9.53 -20.12
C LEU A 36 18.56 8.38 -21.08
N ASN A 37 18.94 8.47 -22.35
CA ASN A 37 18.81 7.37 -23.32
C ASN A 37 19.66 6.13 -22.96
N LEU A 38 20.66 6.28 -22.08
CA LEU A 38 21.52 5.19 -21.60
C LEU A 38 20.91 4.45 -20.40
N ILE A 39 19.86 5.00 -19.79
CA ILE A 39 19.19 4.42 -18.62
C ILE A 39 18.37 3.20 -19.04
N LYS A 40 18.57 2.09 -18.33
CA LYS A 40 17.85 0.84 -18.49
C LYS A 40 16.86 0.56 -17.37
N ARG A 41 17.05 1.23 -16.23
CA ARG A 41 16.23 0.99 -15.05
C ARG A 41 16.10 2.24 -14.21
N VAL A 42 14.88 2.50 -13.74
CA VAL A 42 14.57 3.49 -12.70
C VAL A 42 14.17 2.72 -11.44
N ILE A 43 14.90 2.95 -10.35
CA ILE A 43 14.72 2.24 -9.09
C ILE A 43 14.15 3.24 -8.09
N PHE A 44 12.99 2.90 -7.51
CA PHE A 44 12.35 3.63 -6.43
C PHE A 44 12.93 3.20 -5.09
N PHE A 45 12.59 3.96 -4.06
CA PHE A 45 12.94 3.57 -2.70
C PHE A 45 12.45 2.14 -2.41
N ASP A 46 13.18 1.42 -1.57
CA ASP A 46 12.94 0.02 -1.22
C ASP A 46 13.15 -0.98 -2.38
N GLY A 47 13.89 -0.57 -3.43
CA GLY A 47 14.35 -1.46 -4.50
C GLY A 47 13.31 -1.76 -5.59
N VAL A 48 12.12 -1.16 -5.53
CA VAL A 48 11.10 -1.32 -6.58
C VAL A 48 11.59 -0.67 -7.87
N ALA A 49 11.72 -1.45 -8.94
CA ALA A 49 12.33 -1.01 -10.20
C ALA A 49 11.36 -1.06 -11.38
N VAL A 50 11.53 -0.12 -12.30
CA VAL A 50 10.89 -0.10 -13.62
C VAL A 50 11.98 -0.20 -14.68
N ASP A 51 11.93 -1.22 -15.50
CA ASP A 51 12.86 -1.43 -16.61
C ASP A 51 12.47 -0.58 -17.83
N ASP A 52 13.43 -0.31 -18.72
CA ASP A 52 13.25 0.57 -19.89
C ASP A 52 12.18 0.10 -20.87
N THR A 53 11.83 -1.18 -20.87
CA THR A 53 10.72 -1.73 -21.68
C THR A 53 9.35 -1.28 -21.21
N ALA A 54 9.23 -0.84 -19.95
CA ALA A 54 8.00 -0.32 -19.35
C ALA A 54 7.96 1.22 -19.27
N PHE A 55 8.95 1.92 -19.82
CA PHE A 55 8.91 3.37 -19.92
C PHE A 55 7.82 3.82 -20.90
N VAL A 56 7.09 4.86 -20.55
CA VAL A 56 6.13 5.52 -21.44
C VAL A 56 6.86 6.19 -22.60
N SER A 57 7.96 6.90 -22.28
CA SER A 57 8.85 7.49 -23.28
C SER A 57 10.28 7.58 -22.75
N ARG A 58 11.26 7.56 -23.66
CA ARG A 58 12.66 7.77 -23.35
C ARG A 58 13.37 8.50 -24.48
N THR A 59 14.01 9.60 -24.12
CA THR A 59 14.90 10.39 -24.99
C THR A 59 16.23 10.64 -24.28
N ARG A 60 17.17 11.32 -24.93
CA ARG A 60 18.42 11.75 -24.27
C ARG A 60 18.18 12.67 -23.08
N LYS A 61 17.11 13.49 -23.12
CA LYS A 61 16.83 14.56 -22.14
C LYS A 61 15.68 14.25 -21.19
N GLN A 62 14.90 13.21 -21.44
CA GLN A 62 13.70 12.92 -20.66
C GLN A 62 13.36 11.43 -20.63
N ILE A 63 12.91 10.97 -19.47
CA ILE A 63 12.23 9.68 -19.28
C ILE A 63 10.85 9.95 -18.69
N GLU A 64 9.84 9.24 -19.19
CA GLU A 64 8.51 9.18 -18.62
C GLU A 64 8.17 7.74 -18.28
N LEU A 65 7.66 7.50 -17.09
CA LEU A 65 7.26 6.18 -16.64
C LEU A 65 6.09 6.28 -15.67
N LYS A 66 5.31 5.19 -15.54
CA LYS A 66 4.27 5.09 -14.52
C LYS A 66 4.89 4.68 -13.19
N VAL A 67 4.52 5.37 -12.11
CA VAL A 67 4.97 5.00 -10.75
C VAL A 67 4.34 3.68 -10.34
N PRO A 68 5.14 2.67 -9.94
CA PRO A 68 4.62 1.37 -9.48
C PRO A 68 3.76 1.52 -8.23
N VAL A 69 2.79 0.62 -8.04
CA VAL A 69 1.92 0.63 -6.85
C VAL A 69 2.66 0.30 -5.56
N GLN A 70 3.81 -0.37 -5.65
CA GLN A 70 4.68 -0.70 -4.52
C GLN A 70 5.68 0.40 -4.20
N ALA A 71 5.77 1.47 -5.01
CA ALA A 71 6.74 2.55 -4.77
C ALA A 71 6.46 3.26 -3.44
N GLN A 72 7.54 3.57 -2.73
CA GLN A 72 7.52 4.32 -1.48
C GLN A 72 8.23 5.67 -1.64
N THR A 73 7.94 6.60 -0.72
CA THR A 73 8.60 7.90 -0.66
C THR A 73 10.10 7.75 -0.43
N GLY A 74 10.90 8.39 -1.29
CA GLY A 74 12.36 8.35 -1.17
C GLY A 74 13.06 8.84 -2.44
N LYS A 75 14.38 8.78 -2.44
CA LYS A 75 15.17 9.11 -3.64
C LYS A 75 15.02 8.03 -4.68
N ILE A 76 14.95 8.44 -5.94
CA ILE A 76 15.01 7.53 -7.09
C ILE A 76 16.44 7.39 -7.59
N ILE A 77 16.74 6.24 -8.16
CA ILE A 77 18.04 5.91 -8.72
C ILE A 77 17.84 5.57 -10.20
N LEU A 78 18.65 6.19 -11.06
CA LEU A 78 18.75 5.84 -12.47
C LEU A 78 19.94 4.92 -12.66
N SER A 79 19.74 3.76 -13.29
CA SER A 79 20.80 2.78 -13.54
C SER A 79 20.89 2.45 -15.05
N ASN A 80 22.10 2.34 -15.56
CA ASN A 80 22.34 1.90 -16.92
C ASN A 80 22.24 0.39 -17.10
N GLY A 81 22.02 -0.38 -16.03
CA GLY A 81 21.82 -1.82 -16.07
C GLY A 81 23.04 -2.64 -16.48
N ALA A 82 24.24 -2.09 -16.47
CA ALA A 82 25.48 -2.82 -16.74
C ALA A 82 25.83 -3.78 -15.57
N GLU A 83 26.75 -4.72 -15.81
CA GLU A 83 27.27 -5.63 -14.79
C GLU A 83 27.88 -4.85 -13.60
N ILE A 84 28.60 -3.77 -13.90
CA ILE A 84 28.98 -2.75 -12.93
C ILE A 84 28.16 -1.51 -13.26
N PRO A 85 27.03 -1.27 -12.58
CA PRO A 85 26.09 -0.24 -12.99
C PRO A 85 26.60 1.17 -12.65
N ILE A 86 26.34 2.09 -13.56
CA ILE A 86 26.42 3.52 -13.26
C ILE A 86 25.07 3.90 -12.67
N GLU A 87 25.08 4.39 -11.43
CA GLU A 87 23.90 4.82 -10.70
C GLU A 87 23.95 6.31 -10.41
N VAL A 88 22.84 6.99 -10.72
CA VAL A 88 22.67 8.43 -10.46
C VAL A 88 21.42 8.62 -9.60
N TYR A 89 21.60 9.27 -8.47
CA TYR A 89 20.55 9.51 -7.47
C TYR A 89 19.86 10.85 -7.71
N SER A 90 18.54 10.88 -7.51
CA SER A 90 17.83 12.15 -7.46
C SER A 90 18.32 13.02 -6.30
N LYS A 91 18.34 14.34 -6.51
CA LYS A 91 18.75 15.30 -5.48
C LYS A 91 17.76 15.27 -4.31
N GLU A 92 16.48 15.38 -4.64
CA GLU A 92 15.38 15.39 -3.70
C GLU A 92 14.65 14.04 -3.69
N ALA A 93 13.95 13.75 -2.59
CA ALA A 93 13.07 12.60 -2.49
C ALA A 93 11.78 12.84 -3.29
N LEU A 94 11.30 11.81 -3.97
CA LEU A 94 9.97 11.76 -4.55
C LEU A 94 8.98 11.42 -3.44
N ASN A 95 7.93 12.23 -3.26
CA ASN A 95 6.85 11.93 -2.33
C ASN A 95 5.79 11.07 -3.03
N VAL A 96 5.63 9.83 -2.58
CA VAL A 96 4.57 8.94 -3.07
C VAL A 96 3.37 9.03 -2.15
N VAL A 97 2.19 9.32 -2.73
CA VAL A 97 0.94 9.47 -1.98
C VAL A 97 0.57 8.13 -1.32
N LEU A 98 0.29 8.17 -0.04
CA LEU A 98 -0.27 7.06 0.74
C LEU A 98 -1.77 7.30 0.99
N PRO A 99 -2.57 6.24 1.23
CA PRO A 99 -3.93 6.42 1.69
C PRO A 99 -3.94 7.15 3.04
N THR A 100 -4.97 7.94 3.28
CA THR A 100 -5.20 8.52 4.62
C THR A 100 -6.38 7.82 5.27
N PHE A 101 -6.24 7.49 6.54
CA PHE A 101 -7.28 6.88 7.36
C PHE A 101 -7.83 7.91 8.34
N THR A 102 -9.03 8.43 8.09
CA THR A 102 -9.63 9.49 8.90
C THR A 102 -10.43 8.93 10.07
N SER A 103 -11.34 7.99 9.82
CA SER A 103 -12.23 7.42 10.84
C SER A 103 -12.85 6.12 10.36
N PHE A 104 -13.47 5.41 11.29
CA PHE A 104 -14.39 4.31 10.99
C PHE A 104 -15.64 4.37 11.86
N ALA A 105 -16.72 3.77 11.38
CA ALA A 105 -17.98 3.68 12.11
C ALA A 105 -18.71 2.37 11.77
N PRO A 106 -19.41 1.78 12.75
CA PRO A 106 -19.46 2.14 14.17
C PRO A 106 -18.17 1.75 14.92
N THR A 107 -17.87 2.38 16.06
CA THR A 107 -16.71 2.04 16.91
C THR A 107 -16.94 0.81 17.79
N THR A 108 -18.21 0.41 17.96
CA THR A 108 -18.61 -0.82 18.63
C THR A 108 -19.49 -1.61 17.68
N ILE A 109 -19.11 -2.86 17.38
CA ILE A 109 -19.73 -3.65 16.31
C ILE A 109 -19.77 -5.13 16.64
N LYS A 110 -20.78 -5.85 16.14
CA LYS A 110 -20.79 -7.31 16.15
C LYS A 110 -19.84 -7.84 15.07
N PRO A 111 -19.09 -8.92 15.36
CA PRO A 111 -18.46 -9.72 14.29
C PRO A 111 -19.50 -10.10 13.22
N GLY A 112 -19.08 -10.19 11.97
CA GLY A 112 -19.96 -10.40 10.82
C GLY A 112 -20.69 -9.17 10.31
N ALA A 113 -20.73 -8.05 11.05
CA ALA A 113 -21.35 -6.79 10.60
C ALA A 113 -20.39 -5.95 9.74
N VAL A 114 -20.95 -4.99 9.00
CA VAL A 114 -20.19 -4.15 8.08
C VAL A 114 -19.66 -2.91 8.81
N LEU A 115 -18.34 -2.73 8.77
CA LEU A 115 -17.64 -1.52 9.20
C LEU A 115 -17.46 -0.60 8.00
N THR A 116 -17.72 0.69 8.18
CA THR A 116 -17.42 1.73 7.19
C THR A 116 -16.17 2.49 7.60
N ILE A 117 -15.15 2.50 6.75
CA ILE A 117 -13.89 3.22 6.92
C ILE A 117 -13.91 4.41 5.98
N THR A 118 -13.53 5.60 6.48
CA THR A 118 -13.46 6.83 5.69
C THR A 118 -12.03 7.39 5.66
N GLY A 119 -11.68 7.97 4.51
CA GLY A 119 -10.34 8.51 4.29
C GLY A 119 -10.18 9.16 2.92
N LYS A 120 -8.94 9.19 2.43
CA LYS A 120 -8.62 9.63 1.07
C LYS A 120 -7.67 8.64 0.42
N ASP A 121 -7.71 8.57 -0.90
CA ASP A 121 -6.87 7.68 -1.69
C ASP A 121 -6.94 6.21 -1.24
N LEU A 122 -8.11 5.77 -0.76
CA LEU A 122 -8.33 4.42 -0.26
C LEU A 122 -8.25 3.34 -1.35
N ASP A 123 -8.22 3.72 -2.63
CA ASP A 123 -7.90 2.85 -3.77
C ASP A 123 -6.44 2.31 -3.73
N LEU A 124 -5.58 2.93 -2.91
CA LEU A 124 -4.23 2.46 -2.64
C LEU A 124 -4.15 1.43 -1.50
N VAL A 125 -5.27 1.12 -0.83
CA VAL A 125 -5.33 0.10 0.23
C VAL A 125 -5.34 -1.29 -0.41
N ASP A 126 -4.49 -2.17 0.12
CA ASP A 126 -4.41 -3.59 -0.25
C ASP A 126 -5.17 -4.47 0.74
N MET A 127 -5.05 -4.18 2.03
CA MET A 127 -5.65 -4.99 3.09
C MET A 127 -6.15 -4.10 4.23
N VAL A 128 -7.18 -4.60 4.94
CA VAL A 128 -7.64 -4.07 6.22
C VAL A 128 -7.31 -5.07 7.31
N GLU A 129 -6.58 -4.65 8.34
CA GLU A 129 -6.22 -5.47 9.48
C GLU A 129 -7.08 -5.08 10.69
N PHE A 130 -7.60 -6.10 11.38
CA PHE A 130 -8.39 -5.99 12.62
C PHE A 130 -7.62 -6.55 13.82
N GLY A 131 -8.09 -6.23 15.01
CA GLY A 131 -7.57 -6.80 16.25
C GLY A 131 -7.50 -8.34 16.20
N GLY A 132 -6.45 -8.91 16.81
CA GLY A 132 -6.13 -10.34 16.71
C GLY A 132 -5.41 -10.75 15.42
N GLY A 133 -4.88 -9.78 14.63
CA GLY A 133 -4.14 -10.03 13.41
C GLY A 133 -5.01 -10.55 12.25
N LYS A 134 -6.29 -10.21 12.23
CA LYS A 134 -7.24 -10.64 11.20
C LYS A 134 -7.15 -9.70 9.99
N ILE A 135 -6.84 -10.25 8.83
CA ILE A 135 -6.58 -9.50 7.60
C ILE A 135 -7.66 -9.77 6.56
N ILE A 136 -8.24 -8.71 6.02
CA ILE A 136 -9.20 -8.75 4.90
C ILE A 136 -8.54 -8.11 3.67
N PRO A 137 -8.29 -8.87 2.61
CA PRO A 137 -7.70 -8.35 1.38
C PRO A 137 -8.71 -7.53 0.56
N SER A 138 -8.20 -6.72 -0.37
CA SER A 138 -8.97 -5.75 -1.16
C SER A 138 -10.07 -6.35 -2.05
N ASN A 139 -10.00 -7.62 -2.37
CA ASN A 139 -11.07 -8.32 -3.09
C ASN A 139 -12.28 -8.72 -2.19
N ASN A 140 -12.16 -8.56 -0.87
CA ASN A 140 -13.19 -8.92 0.12
C ASN A 140 -13.79 -7.69 0.83
N PHE A 141 -13.52 -6.48 0.33
CA PHE A 141 -14.21 -5.26 0.76
C PHE A 141 -14.66 -4.44 -0.46
N THR A 142 -15.55 -3.49 -0.26
CA THR A 142 -15.99 -2.59 -1.33
C THR A 142 -15.43 -1.20 -1.13
N LEU A 143 -14.98 -0.59 -2.23
CA LEU A 143 -14.51 0.78 -2.29
C LEU A 143 -15.52 1.61 -3.09
N ASN A 144 -15.85 2.81 -2.62
CA ASN A 144 -16.67 3.74 -3.40
C ASN A 144 -15.86 4.32 -4.59
N THR A 145 -16.57 4.84 -5.59
CA THR A 145 -15.95 5.39 -6.81
C THR A 145 -15.06 6.61 -6.57
N ALA A 146 -15.26 7.31 -5.45
CA ALA A 146 -14.46 8.46 -5.07
C ALA A 146 -13.16 8.11 -4.35
N GLY A 147 -12.95 6.82 -3.98
CA GLY A 147 -11.76 6.40 -3.23
C GLY A 147 -11.72 6.93 -1.79
N THR A 148 -12.88 7.23 -1.20
CA THR A 148 -12.99 7.88 0.12
C THR A 148 -13.68 7.03 1.19
N GLU A 149 -14.26 5.90 0.80
CA GLU A 149 -15.00 5.01 1.69
C GLU A 149 -14.76 3.54 1.33
N ILE A 150 -14.38 2.74 2.34
CA ILE A 150 -14.33 1.28 2.28
C ILE A 150 -15.42 0.73 3.19
N LYS A 151 -16.17 -0.26 2.69
CA LYS A 151 -17.06 -1.11 3.49
C LYS A 151 -16.49 -2.52 3.56
N VAL A 152 -16.23 -2.97 4.78
CA VAL A 152 -15.61 -4.27 5.06
C VAL A 152 -16.40 -5.01 6.12
N THR A 153 -16.61 -6.31 5.95
CA THR A 153 -17.20 -7.15 6.98
C THR A 153 -16.17 -7.49 8.04
N VAL A 154 -16.49 -7.20 9.30
CA VAL A 154 -15.63 -7.55 10.44
C VAL A 154 -15.56 -9.06 10.57
N PRO A 155 -14.37 -9.69 10.63
CA PRO A 155 -14.25 -11.14 10.80
C PRO A 155 -14.97 -11.65 12.05
N GLU A 156 -15.53 -12.86 11.98
CA GLU A 156 -16.27 -13.49 13.09
C GLU A 156 -15.38 -13.72 14.33
N ASP A 157 -14.08 -13.85 14.13
CA ASP A 157 -13.07 -14.09 15.13
C ASP A 157 -12.16 -12.84 15.36
N ALA A 158 -12.61 -11.66 14.98
CA ALA A 158 -11.92 -10.41 15.31
C ALA A 158 -12.04 -10.09 16.80
N HIS A 159 -11.00 -9.54 17.36
CA HIS A 159 -10.93 -9.06 18.74
C HIS A 159 -10.94 -7.54 18.81
N ASP A 160 -11.17 -7.02 20.02
CA ASP A 160 -10.96 -5.60 20.32
C ASP A 160 -9.54 -5.20 19.93
N GLY A 161 -9.39 -4.04 19.29
CA GLY A 161 -8.08 -3.57 18.88
C GLY A 161 -8.11 -2.47 17.83
N ALA A 162 -6.93 -2.08 17.39
CA ALA A 162 -6.78 -1.13 16.30
C ALA A 162 -7.30 -1.74 14.98
N VAL A 163 -7.80 -0.86 14.13
CA VAL A 163 -8.05 -1.15 12.71
C VAL A 163 -6.94 -0.45 11.93
N ASN A 164 -6.19 -1.20 11.14
CA ASN A 164 -5.09 -0.68 10.34
C ASN A 164 -5.37 -0.88 8.84
N LEU A 165 -4.86 0.03 8.00
CA LEU A 165 -4.87 -0.12 6.56
C LEU A 165 -3.45 -0.46 6.09
N LEU A 166 -3.28 -1.55 5.36
CA LEU A 166 -2.04 -1.85 4.67
C LEU A 166 -2.12 -1.32 3.24
N ALA A 167 -1.27 -0.36 2.91
CA ALA A 167 -1.19 0.17 1.55
C ALA A 167 -0.55 -0.86 0.59
N LYS A 168 -0.84 -0.77 -0.71
CA LYS A 168 -0.21 -1.56 -1.79
C LYS A 168 1.32 -1.40 -1.83
N SER A 169 1.83 -0.32 -1.26
CA SER A 169 3.27 -0.09 -1.08
C SER A 169 3.87 -0.79 0.13
N GLY A 170 3.08 -1.56 0.90
CA GLY A 170 3.51 -2.24 2.12
C GLY A 170 3.53 -1.36 3.39
N VAL A 171 3.18 -0.07 3.25
CA VAL A 171 3.13 0.85 4.40
C VAL A 171 1.84 0.67 5.18
N VAL A 172 1.96 0.54 6.51
CA VAL A 172 0.81 0.50 7.42
C VAL A 172 0.36 1.92 7.73
N VAL A 173 -0.95 2.16 7.62
CA VAL A 173 -1.59 3.45 7.94
C VAL A 173 -2.58 3.23 9.08
N GLU A 174 -2.36 3.95 10.17
CA GLU A 174 -3.14 3.86 11.41
C GLU A 174 -3.91 5.16 11.66
N ASN A 175 -5.04 5.07 12.38
CA ASN A 175 -5.74 6.26 12.87
C ASN A 175 -5.78 6.37 14.41
N GLY A 176 -5.20 5.40 15.11
CA GLY A 176 -5.10 5.37 16.57
C GLY A 176 -6.41 5.05 17.32
N ALA A 177 -7.52 4.83 16.61
CA ALA A 177 -8.79 4.46 17.23
C ALA A 177 -8.91 2.94 17.45
N THR A 178 -9.63 2.54 18.49
CA THR A 178 -9.89 1.14 18.83
C THR A 178 -11.31 0.75 18.46
N LEU A 179 -11.45 -0.37 17.75
CA LEU A 179 -12.71 -1.05 17.48
C LEU A 179 -13.02 -1.96 18.67
N THR A 180 -14.25 -1.87 19.19
CA THR A 180 -14.77 -2.79 20.21
C THR A 180 -15.73 -3.79 19.60
N THR A 181 -15.49 -5.06 19.83
CA THR A 181 -16.33 -6.15 19.35
C THR A 181 -17.35 -6.56 20.39
N VAL A 182 -18.60 -6.73 19.98
CA VAL A 182 -19.71 -7.13 20.87
C VAL A 182 -19.84 -8.64 20.84
N MET A 183 -19.49 -9.29 21.95
CA MET A 183 -19.58 -10.73 22.08
C MET A 183 -20.92 -11.17 22.72
N PRO A 184 -21.41 -12.37 22.43
CA PRO A 184 -22.54 -12.95 23.14
C PRO A 184 -22.28 -13.00 24.65
N SER A 185 -23.28 -12.66 25.45
CA SER A 185 -23.16 -12.62 26.91
C SER A 185 -24.43 -13.10 27.59
N GLY A 186 -24.32 -13.41 28.89
CA GLY A 186 -25.47 -13.85 29.70
C GLY A 186 -26.10 -15.13 29.18
N LEU A 187 -25.30 -16.06 28.66
CA LEU A 187 -25.78 -17.30 28.07
C LEU A 187 -26.46 -18.18 29.12
N SER A 188 -27.65 -18.65 28.83
CA SER A 188 -28.37 -19.65 29.60
C SER A 188 -28.94 -20.74 28.69
N VAL A 189 -28.99 -21.95 29.20
CA VAL A 189 -29.55 -23.13 28.50
C VAL A 189 -30.70 -23.69 29.31
N THR A 190 -31.79 -23.95 28.64
CA THR A 190 -32.96 -24.62 29.26
C THR A 190 -33.37 -25.82 28.40
N PRO A 191 -33.78 -26.96 29.01
CA PRO A 191 -33.80 -27.25 30.44
C PRO A 191 -32.38 -27.44 31.04
N ASP A 192 -32.24 -27.22 32.32
CA ASP A 192 -31.01 -27.51 33.09
C ASP A 192 -31.43 -28.36 34.32
N PRO A 193 -30.95 -29.61 34.46
CA PRO A 193 -30.00 -30.29 33.56
C PRO A 193 -30.61 -30.75 32.21
N ILE A 194 -29.75 -30.80 31.19
CA ILE A 194 -30.12 -31.26 29.83
C ILE A 194 -30.40 -32.74 29.88
N LYS A 195 -31.53 -33.20 29.31
CA LYS A 195 -31.90 -34.59 29.18
C LYS A 195 -31.73 -35.06 27.73
N ASN A 196 -31.47 -36.37 27.57
CA ASN A 196 -31.33 -36.96 26.24
C ASN A 196 -32.65 -36.81 25.44
N ASN A 197 -32.55 -36.52 24.13
CA ASN A 197 -33.66 -36.28 23.20
C ASN A 197 -34.60 -35.11 23.61
N THR A 198 -34.12 -34.15 24.36
CA THR A 198 -34.89 -32.96 24.73
C THR A 198 -34.40 -31.78 23.89
N GLU A 199 -35.33 -30.99 23.36
CA GLU A 199 -35.03 -29.72 22.72
C GLU A 199 -34.42 -28.76 23.77
N ILE A 200 -33.32 -28.11 23.38
CA ILE A 200 -32.67 -27.11 24.23
C ILE A 200 -32.91 -25.73 23.67
N THR A 201 -33.16 -24.78 24.52
CA THR A 201 -33.23 -23.37 24.20
C THR A 201 -32.01 -22.67 24.80
N VAL A 202 -31.23 -22.01 23.94
CA VAL A 202 -30.13 -21.14 24.35
C VAL A 202 -30.60 -19.68 24.31
N LYS A 203 -30.44 -18.96 25.39
CA LYS A 203 -30.76 -17.52 25.48
C LYS A 203 -29.52 -16.74 25.89
N GLY A 204 -29.37 -15.53 25.37
CA GLY A 204 -28.29 -14.62 25.69
C GLY A 204 -28.51 -13.27 25.04
N ALA A 205 -27.65 -12.31 25.36
CA ALA A 205 -27.56 -11.03 24.68
C ALA A 205 -26.54 -11.15 23.53
N ASN A 206 -26.75 -10.41 22.47
CA ASN A 206 -25.85 -10.31 21.31
C ASN A 206 -25.60 -11.64 20.57
N MET A 207 -26.57 -12.53 20.58
CA MET A 207 -26.53 -13.78 19.82
C MET A 207 -26.80 -13.56 18.33
#